data_51aaa5126302f775eae4f4bf4bdad091
#
_entry.id   51aaa5126302f775eae4f4bf4bdad091
#
_cell.length_a   1.000
_cell.length_b   1.000
_cell.length_c   1.000
_cell.angle_alpha   90.00
_cell.angle_beta   90.00
_cell.angle_gamma   90.00
#
_symmetry.space_group_name_H-M   'P 1'
#
loop_
_entity.id
_entity.type
_entity.pdbx_description
1 polymer ?
#
loop_
_entity_poly.entity_id
_entity_poly.type
_entity_poly.pdbx_seq_one_letter_code
_entity_poly.pdbx_strand_id
1 'polypeptide(L)'
;MKNIPCIKSMRASRPVFFLFSFIIFLHGYSFICFSQEKNKQEISYDVAVTAISIAVSVQDRGGRHITDLTEEDFVIYEDDEKKAITYFSHDYEAPLSLTVLLDVSGSMALQDKLAESKEALRYMINSLLRDRDEVALLIFADGEVEIASNFSRDKSGFLSVLDRTEAYGQTALNDAVGVSPDFANRGNNEKRALLLITDGIENDSEYSPETAIEVARRVDVPIYTIGYKIPLNEQFLKKYKRSEGLTASGIIDSLEKFSEATGGKAFFVDQTLDLKNALRLIKLELSHQYILGYTSYSDPDNDYRKIRVVTSKKRYRVRTREGYYSGEKKEIP
;
A
#
# COMPACT_ATOMS: atom_id res chain seq x y z
N MET A 1 31.81 24.12 -37.97
CA MET A 1 32.37 25.50 -38.09
C MET A 1 32.13 26.24 -36.81
N LYS A 2 33.30 26.64 -36.18
CA LYS A 2 33.52 27.78 -35.31
C LYS A 2 32.81 27.78 -33.93
N ASN A 3 33.39 28.01 -32.79
CA ASN A 3 34.80 28.07 -32.32
C ASN A 3 34.72 28.17 -30.79
N ILE A 4 35.54 27.45 -30.09
CA ILE A 4 35.95 27.66 -28.69
C ILE A 4 36.89 28.84 -28.66
N PRO A 5 37.01 29.63 -27.58
CA PRO A 5 38.32 29.85 -27.04
C PRO A 5 38.52 29.59 -25.57
N CYS A 6 39.65 28.98 -25.32
CA CYS A 6 40.42 28.80 -24.13
C CYS A 6 41.29 30.04 -23.87
N ILE A 7 41.46 30.52 -22.63
CA ILE A 7 42.58 31.38 -22.16
C ILE A 7 42.81 31.05 -20.71
N LYS A 8 43.86 30.42 -20.35
CA LYS A 8 45.27 30.73 -20.02
C LYS A 8 45.47 31.34 -18.62
N SER A 9 46.22 30.59 -17.89
CA SER A 9 47.01 30.88 -16.65
C SER A 9 47.89 32.11 -16.77
N MET A 10 48.11 32.75 -15.61
CA MET A 10 49.37 33.47 -15.41
C MET A 10 49.85 33.45 -13.92
N ARG A 11 51.13 33.24 -13.81
CA ARG A 11 51.98 33.01 -12.65
C ARG A 11 52.42 34.31 -11.96
N ALA A 12 52.63 34.18 -10.63
CA ALA A 12 53.83 34.57 -9.85
C ALA A 12 54.28 36.04 -9.73
N SER A 13 54.48 36.44 -8.49
CA SER A 13 55.82 36.90 -8.03
C SER A 13 55.81 37.26 -6.52
N ARG A 14 56.82 36.75 -5.81
CA ARG A 14 57.37 37.19 -4.52
C ARG A 14 58.47 38.23 -4.86
N PRO A 15 59.22 38.83 -3.91
CA PRO A 15 59.18 38.96 -2.46
C PRO A 15 59.42 40.43 -1.98
N VAL A 16 59.50 40.71 -0.69
CA VAL A 16 60.58 41.48 -0.06
C VAL A 16 60.43 41.50 1.48
N PHE A 17 61.53 41.15 2.11
CA PHE A 17 61.90 41.27 3.53
C PHE A 17 61.88 42.70 4.02
N PHE A 18 61.57 42.93 5.28
CA PHE A 18 62.37 43.82 6.16
C PHE A 18 62.24 43.43 7.65
N LEU A 19 63.40 43.47 8.28
CA LEU A 19 63.76 43.12 9.65
C LEU A 19 63.54 44.29 10.63
N PHE A 20 63.70 43.95 11.93
CA PHE A 20 63.93 44.76 13.16
C PHE A 20 62.66 45.29 13.83
N SER A 21 62.40 45.02 15.09
CA SER A 21 63.21 45.33 16.27
C SER A 21 62.69 44.67 17.54
N PHE A 22 63.61 44.31 18.37
CA PHE A 22 63.54 43.68 19.69
C PHE A 22 63.16 44.72 20.76
N ILE A 23 62.16 44.48 21.58
CA ILE A 23 62.04 45.05 22.93
C ILE A 23 61.38 44.01 23.86
N ILE A 24 62.22 43.63 24.86
CA ILE A 24 61.83 42.83 26.03
C ILE A 24 61.10 43.75 27.00
N PHE A 25 59.96 43.31 27.53
CA PHE A 25 59.56 43.73 28.88
C PHE A 25 58.88 42.63 29.64
N LEU A 26 59.26 42.45 30.84
CA LEU A 26 58.96 41.48 31.87
C LEU A 26 57.52 41.65 32.43
N HIS A 27 57.02 40.53 32.98
CA HIS A 27 56.08 40.37 34.05
C HIS A 27 54.59 40.36 33.69
N GLY A 28 54.01 39.22 33.96
CA GLY A 28 52.56 39.05 34.12
C GLY A 28 52.12 37.60 33.94
N TYR A 29 52.39 36.74 34.95
CA TYR A 29 51.72 35.43 35.02
C TYR A 29 50.24 35.65 35.21
N SER A 30 49.49 35.65 34.14
CA SER A 30 48.03 35.46 34.19
C SER A 30 47.73 34.01 33.97
N PHE A 31 47.30 33.35 35.04
CA PHE A 31 46.69 32.04 34.98
C PHE A 31 45.41 32.16 34.13
N ILE A 32 45.49 31.76 32.88
CA ILE A 32 44.29 31.55 32.06
C ILE A 32 43.74 30.19 32.48
N CYS A 33 42.71 30.25 33.33
CA CYS A 33 41.84 29.11 33.60
C CYS A 33 41.12 28.76 32.30
N PHE A 34 41.60 27.74 31.57
CA PHE A 34 40.81 27.13 30.49
C PHE A 34 39.64 26.42 31.14
N SER A 35 38.52 27.10 31.23
CA SER A 35 37.23 26.44 31.44
C SER A 35 36.96 25.60 30.20
N GLN A 36 37.16 24.29 30.29
CA GLN A 36 36.57 23.36 29.32
C GLN A 36 35.06 23.44 29.49
N GLU A 37 34.42 24.27 28.69
CA GLU A 37 32.99 24.07 28.38
C GLU A 37 32.88 22.68 27.78
N LYS A 38 32.40 21.73 28.59
CA LYS A 38 31.85 20.48 28.08
C LYS A 38 30.71 20.90 27.18
N ASN A 39 30.97 20.92 25.87
CA ASN A 39 29.92 20.95 24.86
C ASN A 39 29.05 19.72 25.10
N LYS A 40 27.99 19.89 25.90
CA LYS A 40 26.89 18.95 25.92
C LYS A 40 26.26 19.06 24.53
N GLN A 41 26.65 18.18 23.63
CA GLN A 41 25.84 17.91 22.46
C GLN A 41 24.47 17.49 23.01
N GLU A 42 23.53 18.40 23.03
CA GLU A 42 22.11 18.05 23.14
C GLU A 42 21.80 17.23 21.87
N ILE A 43 21.71 15.93 22.05
CA ILE A 43 21.17 15.06 21.02
C ILE A 43 19.68 15.39 20.96
N SER A 44 19.32 16.33 20.10
CA SER A 44 17.91 16.55 19.76
C SER A 44 17.49 15.38 18.87
N TYR A 45 16.73 14.46 19.42
CA TYR A 45 16.01 13.48 18.60
C TYR A 45 14.84 14.24 17.98
N ASP A 46 14.85 14.37 16.67
CA ASP A 46 13.67 14.78 15.90
C ASP A 46 12.69 13.59 15.91
N VAL A 47 11.83 13.55 16.91
CA VAL A 47 10.78 12.53 16.98
C VAL A 47 9.64 13.01 16.09
N ALA A 48 9.56 12.49 14.88
CA ALA A 48 8.41 12.75 14.03
C ALA A 48 7.17 12.06 14.63
N VAL A 49 6.13 12.84 14.84
CA VAL A 49 4.83 12.37 15.34
C VAL A 49 3.90 12.16 14.15
N THR A 50 3.45 10.94 13.95
CA THR A 50 2.60 10.58 12.81
C THR A 50 1.24 10.09 13.32
N ALA A 51 0.16 10.63 12.74
CA ALA A 51 -1.18 10.08 12.95
C ALA A 51 -1.37 8.85 12.05
N ILE A 52 -1.69 7.73 12.67
CA ILE A 52 -1.93 6.46 11.99
C ILE A 52 -3.42 6.18 11.99
N SER A 53 -3.97 5.91 10.80
CA SER A 53 -5.35 5.46 10.61
C SER A 53 -5.36 3.95 10.31
N ILE A 54 -6.36 3.25 10.81
CA ILE A 54 -6.51 1.80 10.62
C ILE A 54 -7.97 1.47 10.33
N ALA A 55 -8.20 0.78 9.20
CA ALA A 55 -9.50 0.16 8.93
C ALA A 55 -9.61 -1.17 9.70
N VAL A 56 -10.69 -1.35 10.41
CA VAL A 56 -10.93 -2.51 11.28
C VAL A 56 -12.26 -3.16 10.94
N SER A 57 -12.25 -4.43 10.57
CA SER A 57 -13.44 -5.25 10.39
C SER A 57 -13.63 -6.16 11.60
N VAL A 58 -14.85 -6.19 12.15
CA VAL A 58 -15.18 -7.04 13.31
C VAL A 58 -16.34 -7.97 12.95
N GLN A 59 -16.15 -9.27 13.18
CA GLN A 59 -17.15 -10.29 12.91
C GLN A 59 -17.32 -11.23 14.10
N ASP A 60 -18.52 -11.79 14.23
CA ASP A 60 -18.77 -12.92 15.13
C ASP A 60 -18.24 -14.23 14.53
N ARG A 61 -18.39 -15.33 15.27
CA ARG A 61 -17.96 -16.66 14.82
C ARG A 61 -18.75 -17.16 13.61
N GLY A 62 -19.94 -16.63 13.38
CA GLY A 62 -20.79 -16.93 12.23
C GLY A 62 -20.49 -16.06 11.00
N GLY A 63 -19.52 -15.15 11.09
CA GLY A 63 -19.13 -14.24 9.99
C GLY A 63 -20.04 -13.00 9.85
N ARG A 64 -20.95 -12.75 10.80
CA ARG A 64 -21.78 -11.54 10.78
C ARG A 64 -20.98 -10.36 11.30
N HIS A 65 -21.07 -9.23 10.60
CA HIS A 65 -20.43 -7.99 11.04
C HIS A 65 -21.03 -7.50 12.36
N ILE A 66 -20.18 -7.06 13.27
CA ILE A 66 -20.54 -6.42 14.53
C ILE A 66 -20.45 -4.93 14.31
N THR A 67 -21.55 -4.22 14.52
CA THR A 67 -21.71 -2.81 14.13
C THR A 67 -22.09 -1.90 15.30
N ASP A 68 -22.14 -2.44 16.51
CA ASP A 68 -22.58 -1.77 17.74
C ASP A 68 -21.45 -1.54 18.75
N LEU A 69 -20.19 -1.61 18.29
CA LEU A 69 -19.03 -1.34 19.15
C LEU A 69 -18.73 0.16 19.21
N THR A 70 -18.25 0.57 20.38
CA THR A 70 -17.79 1.92 20.66
C THR A 70 -16.26 1.96 20.76
N GLU A 71 -15.67 3.16 20.86
CA GLU A 71 -14.23 3.33 21.05
C GLU A 71 -13.70 2.50 22.23
N GLU A 72 -14.44 2.46 23.33
CA GLU A 72 -14.08 1.76 24.57
C GLU A 72 -13.96 0.23 24.40
N ASP A 73 -14.60 -0.31 23.36
CA ASP A 73 -14.52 -1.74 23.04
C ASP A 73 -13.21 -2.13 22.37
N PHE A 74 -12.38 -1.19 21.93
CA PHE A 74 -11.15 -1.45 21.18
C PHE A 74 -9.90 -1.18 21.99
N VAL A 75 -8.86 -1.96 21.73
CA VAL A 75 -7.51 -1.72 22.21
C VAL A 75 -6.54 -1.90 21.06
N ILE A 76 -5.72 -0.87 20.82
CA ILE A 76 -4.67 -0.88 19.79
C ILE A 76 -3.33 -1.17 20.46
N TYR A 77 -2.55 -2.02 19.82
CA TYR A 77 -1.14 -2.26 20.16
C TYR A 77 -0.29 -1.98 18.91
N GLU A 78 0.81 -1.25 19.12
CA GLU A 78 1.89 -1.08 18.15
C GLU A 78 3.16 -1.64 18.80
N ASP A 79 3.82 -2.61 18.14
CA ASP A 79 4.98 -3.32 18.67
C ASP A 79 4.76 -3.83 20.11
N ASP A 80 3.56 -4.37 20.38
CA ASP A 80 3.05 -4.84 21.68
C ASP A 80 2.85 -3.74 22.73
N GLU A 81 3.12 -2.48 22.46
CA GLU A 81 2.78 -1.35 23.31
C GLU A 81 1.34 -0.88 23.08
N LYS A 82 0.59 -0.70 24.16
CA LYS A 82 -0.77 -0.16 24.09
C LYS A 82 -0.74 1.31 23.67
N LYS A 83 -1.50 1.66 22.63
CA LYS A 83 -1.67 3.04 22.15
C LYS A 83 -3.06 3.56 22.52
N ALA A 84 -3.13 4.86 22.81
CA ALA A 84 -4.41 5.54 23.03
C ALA A 84 -5.09 5.79 21.67
N ILE A 85 -6.38 5.51 21.58
CA ILE A 85 -7.19 5.86 20.42
C ILE A 85 -7.37 7.38 20.44
N THR A 86 -7.06 8.04 19.34
CA THR A 86 -7.20 9.49 19.17
C THR A 86 -8.28 9.86 18.15
N TYR A 87 -8.75 8.87 17.41
CA TYR A 87 -9.83 9.01 16.44
C TYR A 87 -10.63 7.70 16.38
N PHE A 88 -11.94 7.82 16.35
CA PHE A 88 -12.87 6.71 16.18
C PHE A 88 -14.00 7.13 15.24
N SER A 89 -14.24 6.33 14.21
CA SER A 89 -15.38 6.51 13.31
C SER A 89 -16.00 5.17 12.96
N HIS A 90 -17.32 5.12 12.97
CA HIS A 90 -18.11 4.03 12.43
C HIS A 90 -19.30 4.61 11.68
N ASP A 91 -19.03 5.16 10.51
CA ASP A 91 -20.06 5.68 9.61
C ASP A 91 -20.23 4.72 8.41
N TYR A 92 -21.27 3.88 8.47
CA TYR A 92 -21.60 2.97 7.36
C TYR A 92 -22.11 3.72 6.12
N GLU A 93 -22.49 4.99 6.27
CA GLU A 93 -22.88 5.86 5.17
C GLU A 93 -21.69 6.63 4.58
N ALA A 94 -20.51 6.58 5.18
CA ALA A 94 -19.32 7.23 4.65
C ALA A 94 -19.04 6.75 3.20
N PRO A 95 -18.74 7.68 2.29
CA PRO A 95 -18.47 7.34 0.90
C PRO A 95 -17.17 6.54 0.76
N LEU A 96 -17.13 5.71 -0.28
CA LEU A 96 -16.01 4.82 -0.62
C LEU A 96 -15.28 5.32 -1.86
N SER A 97 -13.95 5.30 -1.84
CA SER A 97 -13.09 5.34 -3.03
C SER A 97 -12.64 3.92 -3.34
N LEU A 98 -13.21 3.32 -4.39
CA LEU A 98 -12.89 1.97 -4.81
C LEU A 98 -11.98 2.00 -6.03
N THR A 99 -10.80 1.39 -5.93
CA THR A 99 -9.97 1.08 -7.10
C THR A 99 -10.20 -0.37 -7.49
N VAL A 100 -10.62 -0.59 -8.72
CA VAL A 100 -10.68 -1.91 -9.34
C VAL A 100 -9.37 -2.15 -10.08
N LEU A 101 -8.65 -3.21 -9.73
CA LEU A 101 -7.48 -3.72 -10.43
C LEU A 101 -7.90 -4.99 -11.15
N LEU A 102 -8.09 -4.90 -12.45
CA LEU A 102 -8.62 -5.98 -13.28
C LEU A 102 -7.50 -6.61 -14.10
N ASP A 103 -7.32 -7.89 -13.91
CA ASP A 103 -6.46 -8.72 -14.78
C ASP A 103 -7.08 -8.79 -16.17
N VAL A 104 -6.32 -8.36 -17.18
CA VAL A 104 -6.70 -8.43 -18.59
C VAL A 104 -5.71 -9.24 -19.39
N SER A 105 -4.90 -10.08 -18.73
CA SER A 105 -3.98 -10.99 -19.40
C SER A 105 -4.68 -12.00 -20.29
N GLY A 106 -3.94 -12.61 -21.21
CA GLY A 106 -4.48 -13.58 -22.18
C GLY A 106 -5.19 -14.78 -21.54
N SER A 107 -4.85 -15.17 -20.31
CA SER A 107 -5.53 -16.24 -19.57
C SER A 107 -6.98 -15.87 -19.21
N MET A 108 -7.27 -14.58 -19.05
CA MET A 108 -8.62 -14.08 -18.76
C MET A 108 -9.58 -14.14 -19.97
N ALA A 109 -9.06 -14.30 -21.20
CA ALA A 109 -9.89 -14.59 -22.37
C ALA A 109 -10.47 -16.02 -22.34
N LEU A 110 -9.84 -16.91 -21.58
CA LEU A 110 -10.27 -18.31 -21.51
C LEU A 110 -11.48 -18.47 -20.61
N GLN A 111 -12.41 -19.34 -21.01
CA GLN A 111 -13.61 -19.65 -20.22
C GLN A 111 -14.46 -18.40 -19.86
N ASP A 112 -14.46 -17.40 -20.73
CA ASP A 112 -15.20 -16.14 -20.56
C ASP A 112 -14.90 -15.35 -19.27
N LYS A 113 -13.72 -15.60 -18.62
CA LYS A 113 -13.38 -15.00 -17.33
C LYS A 113 -13.46 -13.48 -17.35
N LEU A 114 -12.90 -12.82 -18.38
CA LEU A 114 -12.95 -11.38 -18.50
C LEU A 114 -14.38 -10.88 -18.72
N ALA A 115 -15.14 -11.53 -19.60
CA ALA A 115 -16.52 -11.14 -19.88
C ALA A 115 -17.43 -11.25 -18.64
N GLU A 116 -17.29 -12.34 -17.89
CA GLU A 116 -18.03 -12.54 -16.63
C GLU A 116 -17.56 -11.60 -15.52
N SER A 117 -16.26 -11.28 -15.45
CA SER A 117 -15.72 -10.26 -14.53
C SER A 117 -16.30 -8.88 -14.84
N LYS A 118 -16.39 -8.50 -16.11
CA LYS A 118 -17.05 -7.26 -16.54
C LYS A 118 -18.53 -7.23 -16.16
N GLU A 119 -19.26 -8.35 -16.33
CA GLU A 119 -20.65 -8.45 -15.94
C GLU A 119 -20.83 -8.27 -14.42
N ALA A 120 -19.99 -8.92 -13.63
CA ALA A 120 -20.02 -8.80 -12.16
C ALA A 120 -19.65 -7.38 -11.70
N LEU A 121 -18.66 -6.75 -12.31
CA LEU A 121 -18.29 -5.35 -12.03
C LEU A 121 -19.44 -4.41 -12.42
N ARG A 122 -20.10 -4.61 -13.55
CA ARG A 122 -21.30 -3.84 -13.95
C ARG A 122 -22.41 -3.95 -12.89
N TYR A 123 -22.64 -5.16 -12.37
CA TYR A 123 -23.56 -5.35 -11.25
C TYR A 123 -23.14 -4.55 -10.01
N MET A 124 -21.84 -4.60 -9.64
CA MET A 124 -21.32 -3.85 -8.50
C MET A 124 -21.53 -2.34 -8.67
N ILE A 125 -21.15 -1.80 -9.83
CA ILE A 125 -21.23 -0.38 -10.14
C ILE A 125 -22.68 0.14 -10.09
N ASN A 126 -23.61 -0.62 -10.69
CA ASN A 126 -24.99 -0.15 -10.82
C ASN A 126 -25.85 -0.45 -9.58
N SER A 127 -25.54 -1.51 -8.82
CA SER A 127 -26.44 -2.02 -7.78
C SER A 127 -25.87 -1.91 -6.36
N LEU A 128 -24.54 -1.83 -6.20
CA LEU A 128 -23.92 -1.85 -4.90
C LEU A 128 -23.26 -0.51 -4.52
N LEU A 129 -22.70 0.22 -5.49
CA LEU A 129 -22.09 1.52 -5.23
C LEU A 129 -23.14 2.63 -5.18
N ARG A 130 -23.01 3.52 -4.21
CA ARG A 130 -23.87 4.70 -4.02
C ARG A 130 -23.41 5.85 -4.93
N ASP A 131 -24.23 6.89 -5.09
CA ASP A 131 -23.91 8.03 -5.95
C ASP A 131 -22.72 8.85 -5.43
N ARG A 132 -22.43 8.81 -4.14
CA ARG A 132 -21.29 9.50 -3.52
C ARG A 132 -20.01 8.63 -3.47
N ASP A 133 -20.12 7.33 -3.74
CA ASP A 133 -18.95 6.48 -3.92
C ASP A 133 -18.27 6.83 -5.25
N GLU A 134 -16.96 6.86 -5.28
CA GLU A 134 -16.17 7.01 -6.50
C GLU A 134 -15.45 5.72 -6.83
N VAL A 135 -15.19 5.52 -8.10
CA VAL A 135 -14.51 4.32 -8.59
C VAL A 135 -13.46 4.68 -9.64
N ALA A 136 -12.36 3.94 -9.63
CA ALA A 136 -11.31 3.98 -10.63
C ALA A 136 -11.07 2.58 -11.19
N LEU A 137 -10.59 2.49 -12.44
CA LEU A 137 -10.21 1.25 -13.09
C LEU A 137 -8.74 1.28 -13.45
N LEU A 138 -8.01 0.35 -12.87
CA LEU A 138 -6.69 -0.07 -13.31
C LEU A 138 -6.84 -1.42 -14.04
N ILE A 139 -6.13 -1.57 -15.13
CA ILE A 139 -5.98 -2.86 -15.82
C ILE A 139 -4.51 -3.23 -15.87
N PHE A 140 -4.20 -4.52 -15.87
CA PHE A 140 -2.80 -4.97 -15.96
C PHE A 140 -2.63 -6.17 -16.88
N ALA A 141 -1.56 -6.11 -17.69
CA ALA A 141 -1.04 -7.16 -18.55
C ALA A 141 0.38 -6.75 -19.04
N ASP A 142 1.18 -7.70 -19.51
CA ASP A 142 2.50 -7.46 -20.13
C ASP A 142 3.45 -6.58 -19.29
N GLY A 143 3.47 -6.75 -17.97
CA GLY A 143 4.33 -5.97 -17.07
C GLY A 143 3.88 -4.54 -16.82
N GLU A 144 2.75 -4.11 -17.37
CA GLU A 144 2.24 -2.74 -17.24
C GLU A 144 0.94 -2.67 -16.45
N VAL A 145 0.77 -1.58 -15.69
CA VAL A 145 -0.49 -1.20 -15.05
C VAL A 145 -0.98 0.10 -15.67
N GLU A 146 -2.09 0.03 -16.37
CA GLU A 146 -2.71 1.18 -17.03
C GLU A 146 -3.83 1.76 -16.15
N ILE A 147 -3.88 3.09 -16.04
CA ILE A 147 -5.02 3.80 -15.47
C ILE A 147 -6.09 3.93 -16.56
N ALA A 148 -6.94 2.92 -16.71
CA ALA A 148 -7.98 2.92 -17.71
C ALA A 148 -9.08 3.95 -17.40
N SER A 149 -9.38 4.18 -16.10
CA SER A 149 -10.29 5.24 -15.65
C SER A 149 -9.84 5.80 -14.30
N ASN A 150 -9.67 7.11 -14.20
CA ASN A 150 -9.40 7.79 -12.93
C ASN A 150 -10.62 7.76 -12.00
N PHE A 151 -10.42 8.11 -10.71
CA PHE A 151 -11.50 8.25 -9.74
C PHE A 151 -12.60 9.17 -10.24
N SER A 152 -13.80 8.65 -10.30
CA SER A 152 -14.99 9.38 -10.72
C SER A 152 -16.24 8.84 -10.04
N ARG A 153 -17.22 9.72 -9.84
CA ARG A 153 -18.60 9.34 -9.49
C ARG A 153 -19.45 9.07 -10.74
N ASP A 154 -18.93 9.40 -11.92
CA ASP A 154 -19.57 9.09 -13.19
C ASP A 154 -19.41 7.59 -13.51
N LYS A 155 -20.40 6.84 -13.11
CA LYS A 155 -20.47 5.38 -13.35
C LYS A 155 -20.57 5.04 -14.84
N SER A 156 -21.17 5.90 -15.64
CA SER A 156 -21.34 5.65 -17.08
C SER A 156 -20.00 5.70 -17.82
N GLY A 157 -19.15 6.65 -17.47
CA GLY A 157 -17.78 6.76 -17.99
C GLY A 157 -16.96 5.53 -17.66
N PHE A 158 -16.98 5.08 -16.38
CA PHE A 158 -16.32 3.86 -15.96
C PHE A 158 -16.78 2.64 -16.78
N LEU A 159 -18.11 2.44 -16.89
CA LEU A 159 -18.66 1.29 -17.62
C LEU A 159 -18.29 1.32 -19.10
N SER A 160 -18.27 2.50 -19.72
CA SER A 160 -17.86 2.64 -21.14
C SER A 160 -16.41 2.23 -21.37
N VAL A 161 -15.51 2.51 -20.42
CA VAL A 161 -14.11 2.07 -20.48
C VAL A 161 -14.02 0.56 -20.23
N LEU A 162 -14.69 0.06 -19.21
CA LEU A 162 -14.74 -1.37 -18.87
C LEU A 162 -15.20 -2.21 -20.09
N ASP A 163 -16.20 -1.75 -20.81
CA ASP A 163 -16.75 -2.48 -21.97
C ASP A 163 -15.75 -2.65 -23.11
N ARG A 164 -14.88 -1.64 -23.32
CA ARG A 164 -13.86 -1.65 -24.36
C ARG A 164 -12.59 -2.41 -23.99
N THR A 165 -12.41 -2.75 -22.73
CA THR A 165 -11.22 -3.50 -22.28
C THR A 165 -11.21 -4.89 -22.90
N GLU A 166 -10.09 -5.31 -23.45
CA GLU A 166 -9.88 -6.63 -24.08
C GLU A 166 -8.73 -7.36 -23.38
N ALA A 167 -8.73 -8.69 -23.47
CA ALA A 167 -7.65 -9.49 -22.88
C ALA A 167 -6.47 -9.59 -23.85
N TYR A 168 -5.25 -9.39 -23.33
CA TYR A 168 -4.01 -9.49 -24.10
C TYR A 168 -2.82 -9.85 -23.20
N GLY A 169 -1.72 -10.27 -23.78
CA GLY A 169 -0.42 -10.35 -23.13
C GLY A 169 -0.27 -11.37 -21.98
N GLN A 170 0.78 -11.17 -21.21
CA GLN A 170 1.18 -11.97 -20.05
C GLN A 170 0.68 -11.35 -18.75
N THR A 171 0.92 -12.02 -17.60
CA THR A 171 0.44 -11.57 -16.30
C THR A 171 1.61 -11.20 -15.39
N ALA A 172 1.71 -9.94 -15.01
CA ALA A 172 2.63 -9.43 -13.99
C ALA A 172 1.85 -9.05 -12.71
N LEU A 173 1.30 -10.06 -12.04
CA LEU A 173 0.41 -9.88 -10.89
C LEU A 173 1.11 -9.23 -9.70
N ASN A 174 2.34 -9.68 -9.37
CA ASN A 174 3.06 -9.15 -8.23
C ASN A 174 3.43 -7.68 -8.44
N ASP A 175 3.85 -7.29 -9.65
CA ASP A 175 4.15 -5.90 -9.99
C ASP A 175 2.89 -5.04 -9.88
N ALA A 176 1.77 -5.53 -10.41
CA ALA A 176 0.49 -4.84 -10.33
C ALA A 176 0.03 -4.62 -8.87
N VAL A 177 0.19 -5.63 -8.00
CA VAL A 177 -0.10 -5.52 -6.56
C VAL A 177 0.85 -4.52 -5.88
N GLY A 178 2.12 -4.49 -6.28
CA GLY A 178 3.10 -3.55 -5.72
C GLY A 178 2.77 -2.09 -5.99
N VAL A 179 2.39 -1.74 -7.22
CA VAL A 179 2.22 -0.33 -7.62
C VAL A 179 0.81 0.22 -7.41
N SER A 180 -0.22 -0.61 -7.45
CA SER A 180 -1.62 -0.18 -7.42
C SER A 180 -2.09 0.46 -6.11
N PRO A 181 -1.61 0.08 -4.91
CA PRO A 181 -2.01 0.71 -3.66
C PRO A 181 -1.68 2.21 -3.59
N ASP A 182 -0.57 2.65 -4.16
CA ASP A 182 -0.21 4.07 -4.22
C ASP A 182 -1.23 4.88 -5.04
N PHE A 183 -1.74 4.32 -6.11
CA PHE A 183 -2.83 4.93 -6.86
C PHE A 183 -4.15 4.91 -6.06
N ALA A 184 -4.49 3.78 -5.46
CA ALA A 184 -5.71 3.64 -4.68
C ALA A 184 -5.77 4.61 -3.49
N ASN A 185 -4.61 4.95 -2.91
CA ASN A 185 -4.52 5.93 -1.82
C ASN A 185 -4.84 7.37 -2.25
N ARG A 186 -4.90 7.67 -3.56
CA ARG A 186 -5.28 8.98 -4.10
C ARG A 186 -6.79 9.21 -4.10
N GLY A 187 -7.60 8.22 -3.73
CA GLY A 187 -9.04 8.37 -3.57
C GLY A 187 -9.41 9.50 -2.59
N ASN A 188 -10.48 10.24 -2.90
CA ASN A 188 -10.87 11.43 -2.16
C ASN A 188 -11.62 11.13 -0.85
N ASN A 189 -12.13 9.91 -0.70
CA ASN A 189 -12.89 9.53 0.48
C ASN A 189 -11.99 8.90 1.56
N GLU A 190 -12.43 8.97 2.81
CA GLU A 190 -11.71 8.35 3.95
C GLU A 190 -11.65 6.83 3.81
N LYS A 191 -12.77 6.21 3.43
CA LYS A 191 -12.81 4.77 3.14
C LYS A 191 -12.26 4.51 1.75
N ARG A 192 -11.15 3.76 1.68
CA ARG A 192 -10.47 3.36 0.45
C ARG A 192 -10.33 1.86 0.41
N ALA A 193 -10.34 1.29 -0.78
CA ALA A 193 -10.04 -0.12 -0.99
C ALA A 193 -9.54 -0.37 -2.41
N LEU A 194 -8.68 -1.38 -2.55
CA LEU A 194 -8.29 -1.97 -3.82
C LEU A 194 -9.00 -3.32 -3.97
N LEU A 195 -9.69 -3.52 -5.09
CA LEU A 195 -10.33 -4.76 -5.48
C LEU A 195 -9.58 -5.37 -6.66
N LEU A 196 -8.86 -6.45 -6.41
CA LEU A 196 -8.16 -7.24 -7.44
C LEU A 196 -9.05 -8.39 -7.91
N ILE A 197 -9.22 -8.51 -9.23
CA ILE A 197 -9.88 -9.68 -9.86
C ILE A 197 -8.89 -10.28 -10.85
N THR A 198 -8.53 -11.55 -10.66
CA THR A 198 -7.54 -12.29 -11.46
C THR A 198 -7.80 -13.79 -11.40
N ASP A 199 -7.29 -14.57 -12.34
CA ASP A 199 -7.19 -16.02 -12.23
C ASP A 199 -5.88 -16.47 -11.52
N GLY A 200 -5.03 -15.51 -11.16
CA GLY A 200 -3.82 -15.71 -10.37
C GLY A 200 -2.65 -16.33 -11.12
N ILE A 201 -2.74 -16.52 -12.43
CA ILE A 201 -1.60 -17.01 -13.21
C ILE A 201 -0.55 -15.90 -13.27
N GLU A 202 0.60 -16.15 -12.64
CA GLU A 202 1.74 -15.24 -12.61
C GLU A 202 2.84 -15.76 -13.54
N ASN A 203 3.35 -14.95 -14.45
CA ASN A 203 4.36 -15.38 -15.40
C ASN A 203 5.31 -14.31 -15.94
N ASP A 204 5.18 -13.06 -15.48
CA ASP A 204 5.95 -11.95 -16.07
C ASP A 204 6.41 -10.86 -15.07
N SER A 205 6.10 -10.99 -13.77
CA SER A 205 6.51 -10.01 -12.77
C SER A 205 8.03 -9.98 -12.55
N GLU A 206 8.54 -8.78 -12.29
CA GLU A 206 9.89 -8.55 -11.76
C GLU A 206 9.91 -8.75 -10.23
N TYR A 207 8.82 -8.40 -9.54
CA TYR A 207 8.70 -8.57 -8.10
C TYR A 207 8.37 -10.01 -7.71
N SER A 208 9.01 -10.49 -6.62
CA SER A 208 8.53 -11.67 -5.92
C SER A 208 7.22 -11.36 -5.17
N PRO A 209 6.42 -12.38 -4.81
CA PRO A 209 5.23 -12.16 -3.96
C PRO A 209 5.57 -11.43 -2.65
N GLU A 210 6.71 -11.75 -2.03
CA GLU A 210 7.16 -11.14 -0.78
C GLU A 210 7.46 -9.65 -0.97
N THR A 211 8.15 -9.28 -2.07
CA THR A 211 8.43 -7.88 -2.43
C THR A 211 7.14 -7.12 -2.66
N ALA A 212 6.19 -7.70 -3.41
CA ALA A 212 4.89 -7.07 -3.66
C ALA A 212 4.12 -6.80 -2.36
N ILE A 213 4.12 -7.76 -1.42
CA ILE A 213 3.51 -7.61 -0.09
C ILE A 213 4.19 -6.48 0.70
N GLU A 214 5.52 -6.45 0.69
CA GLU A 214 6.27 -5.41 1.40
C GLU A 214 5.94 -4.02 0.87
N VAL A 215 5.87 -3.86 -0.46
CA VAL A 215 5.51 -2.58 -1.08
C VAL A 215 4.06 -2.22 -0.75
N ALA A 216 3.13 -3.15 -0.88
CA ALA A 216 1.71 -2.92 -0.60
C ALA A 216 1.45 -2.49 0.85
N ARG A 217 2.19 -3.04 1.82
CA ARG A 217 2.09 -2.67 3.25
C ARG A 217 2.47 -1.23 3.57
N ARG A 218 3.18 -0.55 2.67
CA ARG A 218 3.57 0.86 2.86
C ARG A 218 2.41 1.82 2.69
N VAL A 219 1.32 1.34 2.12
CA VAL A 219 0.14 2.14 1.81
C VAL A 219 -1.04 1.66 2.66
N ASP A 220 -1.78 2.59 3.26
CA ASP A 220 -2.96 2.29 4.08
C ASP A 220 -4.21 2.08 3.20
N VAL A 221 -4.18 1.04 2.38
CA VAL A 221 -5.30 0.65 1.52
C VAL A 221 -5.48 -0.87 1.59
N PRO A 222 -6.59 -1.38 2.14
CA PRO A 222 -6.86 -2.80 2.18
C PRO A 222 -7.08 -3.36 0.76
N ILE A 223 -6.41 -4.48 0.46
CA ILE A 223 -6.54 -5.19 -0.80
C ILE A 223 -7.52 -6.35 -0.63
N TYR A 224 -8.63 -6.30 -1.37
CA TYR A 224 -9.54 -7.42 -1.51
C TYR A 224 -9.20 -8.18 -2.78
N THR A 225 -8.94 -9.47 -2.69
CA THR A 225 -8.62 -10.29 -3.85
C THR A 225 -9.76 -11.24 -4.20
N ILE A 226 -10.06 -11.37 -5.47
CA ILE A 226 -10.96 -12.39 -6.00
C ILE A 226 -10.17 -13.24 -6.98
N GLY A 227 -9.84 -14.47 -6.57
CA GLY A 227 -9.31 -15.50 -7.44
C GLY A 227 -10.48 -16.13 -8.21
N TYR A 228 -10.58 -15.80 -9.51
CA TYR A 228 -11.71 -16.22 -10.34
C TYR A 228 -11.33 -17.33 -11.31
N LYS A 229 -11.98 -18.50 -11.15
CA LYS A 229 -11.69 -19.70 -11.97
C LYS A 229 -10.21 -20.04 -12.00
N ILE A 230 -9.58 -20.11 -10.80
CA ILE A 230 -8.16 -20.48 -10.67
C ILE A 230 -7.95 -21.85 -11.32
N PRO A 231 -6.95 -22.01 -12.19
CA PRO A 231 -6.71 -23.28 -12.84
C PRO A 231 -6.22 -24.34 -11.85
N LEU A 232 -7.03 -25.37 -11.62
CA LEU A 232 -6.69 -26.49 -10.74
C LEU A 232 -5.83 -27.56 -11.44
N ASN A 233 -5.70 -27.49 -12.77
CA ASN A 233 -4.97 -28.49 -13.56
C ASN A 233 -3.48 -28.11 -13.65
N GLU A 234 -2.62 -28.83 -12.93
CA GLU A 234 -1.17 -28.59 -12.94
C GLU A 234 -0.54 -28.76 -14.33
N GLN A 235 -1.08 -29.61 -15.22
CA GLN A 235 -0.58 -29.74 -16.58
C GLN A 235 -0.86 -28.51 -17.42
N PHE A 236 -1.97 -27.83 -17.13
CA PHE A 236 -2.30 -26.53 -17.73
C PHE A 236 -1.32 -25.46 -17.24
N LEU A 237 -1.09 -25.36 -15.93
CA LEU A 237 -0.16 -24.39 -15.32
C LEU A 237 1.27 -24.56 -15.84
N LYS A 238 1.74 -25.79 -16.08
CA LYS A 238 3.07 -26.07 -16.65
C LYS A 238 3.32 -25.51 -18.07
N LYS A 239 2.26 -25.09 -18.77
CA LYS A 239 2.40 -24.45 -20.10
C LYS A 239 2.90 -23.00 -19.99
N TYR A 240 2.75 -22.38 -18.85
CA TYR A 240 3.26 -21.04 -18.58
C TYR A 240 4.72 -21.14 -18.14
N LYS A 241 5.65 -21.13 -19.11
CA LYS A 241 7.08 -21.51 -19.00
C LYS A 241 7.92 -20.72 -18.00
N ARG A 242 7.51 -19.53 -17.57
CA ARG A 242 8.24 -18.72 -16.58
C ARG A 242 7.87 -19.03 -15.12
N SER A 243 6.83 -19.80 -14.90
CA SER A 243 6.32 -20.15 -13.59
C SER A 243 6.80 -21.54 -13.14
N GLU A 244 8.12 -21.75 -13.01
CA GLU A 244 8.63 -22.94 -12.33
C GLU A 244 8.04 -22.98 -10.91
N GLY A 245 7.21 -24.01 -10.66
CA GLY A 245 6.57 -24.21 -9.35
C GLY A 245 5.19 -23.55 -9.17
N LEU A 246 4.59 -22.92 -10.19
CA LEU A 246 3.23 -22.40 -10.08
C LEU A 246 2.24 -23.55 -9.86
N THR A 247 1.56 -23.51 -8.71
CA THR A 247 0.52 -24.46 -8.33
C THR A 247 -0.75 -23.70 -7.94
N ALA A 248 -1.90 -24.37 -8.05
CA ALA A 248 -3.16 -23.77 -7.60
C ALA A 248 -3.12 -23.34 -6.13
N SER A 249 -2.48 -24.14 -5.27
CA SER A 249 -2.29 -23.78 -3.85
C SER A 249 -1.37 -22.58 -3.67
N GLY A 250 -0.32 -22.44 -4.48
CA GLY A 250 0.58 -21.29 -4.46
C GLY A 250 -0.12 -19.99 -4.89
N ILE A 251 -1.00 -20.08 -5.91
CA ILE A 251 -1.85 -18.95 -6.33
C ILE A 251 -2.76 -18.51 -5.18
N ILE A 252 -3.48 -19.47 -4.58
CA ILE A 252 -4.37 -19.19 -3.44
C ILE A 252 -3.60 -18.54 -2.29
N ASP A 253 -2.47 -19.11 -1.89
CA ASP A 253 -1.60 -18.61 -0.82
C ASP A 253 -1.13 -17.17 -1.09
N SER A 254 -0.71 -16.85 -2.31
CA SER A 254 -0.28 -15.49 -2.68
C SER A 254 -1.44 -14.49 -2.59
N LEU A 255 -2.61 -14.81 -3.13
CA LEU A 255 -3.78 -13.94 -3.07
C LEU A 255 -4.29 -13.73 -1.64
N GLU A 256 -4.26 -14.77 -0.79
CA GLU A 256 -4.56 -14.65 0.64
C GLU A 256 -3.57 -13.71 1.34
N LYS A 257 -2.27 -13.89 1.13
CA LYS A 257 -1.23 -13.05 1.73
C LYS A 257 -1.33 -11.58 1.32
N PHE A 258 -1.63 -11.26 0.06
CA PHE A 258 -1.85 -9.88 -0.37
C PHE A 258 -3.00 -9.22 0.40
N SER A 259 -4.09 -9.94 0.61
CA SER A 259 -5.22 -9.44 1.36
C SER A 259 -4.94 -9.34 2.85
N GLU A 260 -4.44 -10.39 3.49
CA GLU A 260 -4.20 -10.44 4.93
C GLU A 260 -3.21 -9.37 5.39
N ALA A 261 -2.12 -9.20 4.64
CA ALA A 261 -1.07 -8.24 4.94
C ALA A 261 -1.58 -6.79 5.00
N THR A 262 -2.61 -6.47 4.21
CA THR A 262 -3.19 -5.12 4.09
C THR A 262 -4.51 -4.95 4.83
N GLY A 263 -5.01 -6.00 5.50
CA GLY A 263 -6.28 -5.97 6.24
C GLY A 263 -7.53 -6.22 5.39
N GLY A 264 -7.35 -6.59 4.13
CA GLY A 264 -8.44 -7.03 3.24
C GLY A 264 -8.81 -8.50 3.41
N LYS A 265 -9.44 -9.08 2.39
CA LYS A 265 -9.88 -10.47 2.39
C LYS A 265 -9.86 -11.08 1.00
N ALA A 266 -9.40 -12.35 0.91
CA ALA A 266 -9.44 -13.13 -0.33
C ALA A 266 -10.77 -13.91 -0.48
N PHE A 267 -11.20 -14.04 -1.72
CA PHE A 267 -12.33 -14.85 -2.14
C PHE A 267 -11.91 -15.70 -3.33
N PHE A 268 -12.37 -16.96 -3.36
CA PHE A 268 -12.06 -17.88 -4.45
C PHE A 268 -13.38 -18.42 -4.99
N VAL A 269 -13.63 -18.17 -6.26
CA VAL A 269 -14.94 -18.41 -6.87
C VAL A 269 -14.80 -18.92 -8.31
N ASP A 270 -15.69 -19.82 -8.70
CA ASP A 270 -15.69 -20.47 -10.02
C ASP A 270 -16.88 -20.11 -10.90
N GLN A 271 -17.90 -19.46 -10.33
CA GLN A 271 -19.11 -19.11 -11.05
C GLN A 271 -19.41 -17.62 -10.97
N THR A 272 -20.03 -17.07 -11.99
CA THR A 272 -20.40 -15.64 -12.06
C THR A 272 -21.32 -15.22 -10.92
N LEU A 273 -22.24 -16.10 -10.48
CA LEU A 273 -23.12 -15.81 -9.34
C LEU A 273 -22.32 -15.67 -8.04
N ASP A 274 -21.32 -16.52 -7.83
CA ASP A 274 -20.45 -16.47 -6.65
C ASP A 274 -19.53 -15.24 -6.70
N LEU A 275 -19.10 -14.83 -7.90
CA LEU A 275 -18.35 -13.59 -8.11
C LEU A 275 -19.19 -12.37 -7.69
N LYS A 276 -20.46 -12.28 -8.11
CA LYS A 276 -21.38 -11.23 -7.68
C LYS A 276 -21.63 -11.25 -6.16
N ASN A 277 -21.74 -12.45 -5.57
CA ASN A 277 -21.88 -12.61 -4.12
C ASN A 277 -20.61 -12.14 -3.37
N ALA A 278 -19.42 -12.46 -3.87
CA ALA A 278 -18.15 -11.97 -3.29
C ALA A 278 -18.09 -10.44 -3.32
N LEU A 279 -18.43 -9.79 -4.43
CA LEU A 279 -18.51 -8.34 -4.55
C LEU A 279 -19.50 -7.72 -3.56
N ARG A 280 -20.66 -8.36 -3.36
CA ARG A 280 -21.65 -7.92 -2.37
C ARG A 280 -21.10 -8.01 -0.95
N LEU A 281 -20.41 -9.11 -0.60
CA LEU A 281 -19.81 -9.30 0.71
C LEU A 281 -18.69 -8.30 0.96
N ILE A 282 -17.85 -8.00 -0.04
CA ILE A 282 -16.81 -6.98 0.04
C ILE A 282 -17.43 -5.60 0.29
N LYS A 283 -18.47 -5.22 -0.48
CA LYS A 283 -19.14 -3.92 -0.26
C LYS A 283 -19.78 -3.83 1.11
N LEU A 284 -20.40 -4.91 1.58
CA LEU A 284 -20.98 -4.97 2.92
C LEU A 284 -19.92 -4.76 4.00
N GLU A 285 -18.78 -5.44 3.87
CA GLU A 285 -17.67 -5.31 4.80
C GLU A 285 -17.11 -3.89 4.81
N LEU A 286 -16.82 -3.30 3.64
CA LEU A 286 -16.33 -1.92 3.52
C LEU A 286 -17.30 -0.90 4.13
N SER A 287 -18.62 -1.17 4.07
CA SER A 287 -19.62 -0.32 4.71
C SER A 287 -19.56 -0.40 6.25
N HIS A 288 -19.22 -1.57 6.80
CA HIS A 288 -19.22 -1.84 8.25
C HIS A 288 -17.84 -1.76 8.92
N GLN A 289 -16.83 -1.25 8.24
CA GLN A 289 -15.52 -1.02 8.85
C GLN A 289 -15.56 0.13 9.86
N TYR A 290 -14.88 -0.09 10.99
CA TYR A 290 -14.49 0.97 11.91
C TYR A 290 -13.18 1.60 11.41
N ILE A 291 -13.04 2.90 11.58
CA ILE A 291 -11.77 3.60 11.37
C ILE A 291 -11.27 4.03 12.75
N LEU A 292 -10.12 3.52 13.13
CA LEU A 292 -9.43 3.87 14.37
C LEU A 292 -8.18 4.68 14.06
N GLY A 293 -7.92 5.71 14.84
CA GLY A 293 -6.69 6.48 14.74
C GLY A 293 -5.92 6.50 16.05
N TYR A 294 -4.60 6.53 15.95
CA TYR A 294 -3.71 6.73 17.08
C TYR A 294 -2.46 7.51 16.65
N THR A 295 -1.69 7.97 17.63
CA THR A 295 -0.43 8.67 17.38
C THR A 295 0.74 7.71 17.56
N SER A 296 1.59 7.64 16.55
CA SER A 296 2.86 6.90 16.57
C SER A 296 4.05 7.87 16.59
N TYR A 297 5.14 7.42 17.21
CA TYR A 297 6.40 8.14 17.24
C TYR A 297 7.39 7.39 16.36
N SER A 298 8.05 8.10 15.44
CA SER A 298 9.07 7.48 14.58
C SER A 298 10.23 6.97 15.43
N ASP A 299 10.66 5.75 15.13
CA ASP A 299 11.88 5.16 15.63
C ASP A 299 12.83 5.02 14.45
N PRO A 300 13.95 5.75 14.41
CA PRO A 300 14.85 5.70 13.26
C PRO A 300 15.46 4.31 13.02
N ASP A 301 15.43 3.44 14.02
CA ASP A 301 16.02 2.09 13.94
C ASP A 301 14.99 1.01 13.55
N ASN A 302 13.68 1.33 13.53
CA ASN A 302 12.62 0.38 13.22
C ASN A 302 11.67 0.93 12.15
N ASP A 303 11.93 0.57 10.90
CA ASP A 303 11.12 1.01 9.78
C ASP A 303 9.73 0.35 9.76
N TYR A 304 9.57 -0.90 10.23
CA TYR A 304 8.31 -1.63 10.23
C TYR A 304 7.68 -1.69 11.62
N ARG A 305 6.44 -1.22 11.74
CA ARG A 305 5.63 -1.20 12.96
C ARG A 305 4.52 -2.23 12.89
N LYS A 306 4.50 -3.13 13.84
CA LYS A 306 3.48 -4.18 13.91
C LYS A 306 2.21 -3.65 14.60
N ILE A 307 1.05 -3.86 13.96
CA ILE A 307 -0.24 -3.45 14.53
C ILE A 307 -1.02 -4.69 14.98
N ARG A 308 -1.66 -4.57 16.12
CA ARG A 308 -2.63 -5.53 16.60
C ARG A 308 -3.79 -4.81 17.26
N VAL A 309 -5.00 -5.05 16.76
CA VAL A 309 -6.23 -4.54 17.33
C VAL A 309 -7.00 -5.70 17.99
N VAL A 310 -7.48 -5.49 19.19
CA VAL A 310 -8.34 -6.45 19.87
C VAL A 310 -9.60 -5.76 20.39
N THR A 311 -10.66 -6.54 20.59
CA THR A 311 -11.89 -6.05 21.22
C THR A 311 -12.03 -6.57 22.65
N SER A 312 -12.80 -5.83 23.47
CA SER A 312 -13.16 -6.22 24.85
C SER A 312 -13.80 -7.62 24.89
N LYS A 313 -14.51 -8.00 23.85
CA LYS A 313 -15.19 -9.31 23.75
C LYS A 313 -14.34 -10.29 22.93
N LYS A 314 -13.58 -11.15 23.58
CA LYS A 314 -12.67 -12.16 22.97
C LYS A 314 -13.32 -13.12 21.94
N ARG A 315 -14.65 -13.17 21.86
CA ARG A 315 -15.40 -14.02 20.92
C ARG A 315 -15.43 -13.47 19.49
N TYR A 316 -15.09 -12.21 19.31
CA TYR A 316 -15.10 -11.57 18.00
C TYR A 316 -13.78 -11.80 17.27
N ARG A 317 -13.87 -11.88 15.93
CA ARG A 317 -12.72 -11.88 15.04
C ARG A 317 -12.50 -10.46 14.56
N VAL A 318 -11.32 -9.96 14.83
CA VAL A 318 -10.88 -8.62 14.39
C VAL A 318 -9.90 -8.80 13.24
N ARG A 319 -10.11 -8.06 12.17
CA ARG A 319 -9.19 -8.00 11.03
C ARG A 319 -8.82 -6.56 10.75
N THR A 320 -7.53 -6.33 10.57
CA THR A 320 -6.90 -5.08 10.21
C THR A 320 -5.58 -5.39 9.52
N ARG A 321 -4.88 -4.40 8.97
CA ARG A 321 -3.52 -4.59 8.47
C ARG A 321 -2.57 -5.06 9.59
N GLU A 322 -1.58 -5.87 9.22
CA GLU A 322 -0.63 -6.43 10.18
C GLU A 322 0.39 -5.41 10.72
N GLY A 323 0.61 -4.33 9.97
CA GLY A 323 1.57 -3.28 10.31
C GLY A 323 1.74 -2.28 9.19
N TYR A 324 2.72 -1.39 9.33
CA TYR A 324 3.06 -0.37 8.34
C TYR A 324 4.54 0.00 8.45
N TYR A 325 5.06 0.69 7.42
CA TYR A 325 6.41 1.24 7.42
C TYR A 325 6.37 2.71 7.85
N SER A 326 7.13 3.08 8.88
CA SER A 326 7.15 4.41 9.48
C SER A 326 8.15 5.38 8.83
N GLY A 327 9.09 4.87 8.02
CA GLY A 327 10.14 5.64 7.36
C GLY A 327 9.70 6.30 6.06
N GLU A 328 10.50 7.25 5.55
CA GLU A 328 10.36 7.74 4.18
C GLU A 328 10.47 6.58 3.19
N LYS A 329 9.76 6.68 2.06
CA LYS A 329 9.81 5.67 0.99
C LYS A 329 11.26 5.45 0.57
N LYS A 330 11.89 4.37 1.05
CA LYS A 330 13.13 3.90 0.44
C LYS A 330 12.77 3.42 -0.96
N GLU A 331 13.43 3.95 -1.99
CA GLU A 331 13.34 3.41 -3.34
C GLU A 331 13.74 1.93 -3.26
N ILE A 332 12.87 1.06 -3.74
CA ILE A 332 13.17 -0.35 -3.88
C ILE A 332 13.96 -0.48 -5.18
N PRO A 333 15.12 -1.16 -5.13
CA PRO A 333 16.00 -1.29 -6.29
C PRO A 333 15.35 -2.03 -7.45
#